data_78e3fdbb3d1f23e3963449c596d8a6cb
#
_entry.id   78e3fdbb3d1f23e3963449c596d8a6cb
#
_cell.length_a   1.000
_cell.length_b   1.000
_cell.length_c   1.000
_cell.angle_alpha   90.00
_cell.angle_beta   90.00
_cell.angle_gamma   90.00
#
_symmetry.space_group_name_H-M   'P 1'
#
loop_
_entity.id
_entity.type
_entity.pdbx_description
1 polymer ?
#
loop_
_entity_poly.entity_id
_entity_poly.type
_entity_poly.pdbx_seq_one_letter_code
_entity_poly.pdbx_strand_id
1 'polypeptide(L)'
;MFTGLIEELGTLVDRFDVGTSLRLQIKAEKVLSDLKIDDSIAINGCCQTVVAIGASFFEVIAVGETLGKTTLGSLKLGEKVNLERAAMLSTRLGGHIVQGHIDGT
;
A
#
# COMPACT_ATOMS: atom_id res chain seq x y z
N MET A 1 -10.15 -2.00 -5.06
CA MET A 1 -10.53 -3.37 -4.71
C MET A 1 -9.28 -4.22 -4.48
N PHE A 2 -9.31 -5.01 -3.43
CA PHE A 2 -8.20 -5.91 -3.12
C PHE A 2 -8.66 -7.35 -3.23
N THR A 3 -7.78 -8.21 -3.72
CA THR A 3 -8.09 -9.62 -3.94
C THR A 3 -7.63 -10.51 -2.80
N GLY A 4 -6.83 -9.98 -1.90
CA GLY A 4 -6.19 -10.75 -0.85
C GLY A 4 -4.94 -11.48 -1.30
N LEU A 5 -4.53 -11.27 -2.55
CA LEU A 5 -3.32 -11.90 -3.09
C LEU A 5 -2.11 -10.99 -2.85
N ILE A 6 -1.13 -11.50 -2.15
CA ILE A 6 0.08 -10.75 -1.85
C ILE A 6 0.96 -10.72 -3.09
N GLU A 7 1.29 -9.53 -3.56
CA GLU A 7 2.12 -9.37 -4.75
C GLU A 7 3.60 -9.33 -4.45
N GLU A 8 3.95 -8.88 -3.26
CA GLU A 8 5.35 -8.69 -2.91
C GLU A 8 5.52 -8.58 -1.40
N LEU A 9 6.69 -8.97 -0.91
CA LEU A 9 7.11 -8.66 0.45
C LEU A 9 7.96 -7.40 0.39
N GLY A 10 7.48 -6.33 1.01
CA GLY A 10 8.27 -5.12 1.14
C GLY A 10 9.01 -5.10 2.46
N THR A 11 9.83 -4.09 2.66
CA THR A 11 10.60 -3.93 3.90
C THR A 11 10.39 -2.53 4.42
N LEU A 12 10.05 -2.40 5.70
CA LEU A 12 9.96 -1.08 6.34
C LEU A 12 11.38 -0.55 6.53
N VAL A 13 11.71 0.53 5.82
CA VAL A 13 13.07 1.09 5.88
C VAL A 13 13.14 2.38 6.68
N ASP A 14 12.02 3.03 6.93
CA ASP A 14 11.99 4.21 7.78
C ASP A 14 10.58 4.46 8.28
N ARG A 15 10.48 5.18 9.39
CA ARG A 15 9.20 5.59 9.95
C ARG A 15 9.36 6.94 10.64
N PHE A 16 8.39 7.81 10.44
CA PHE A 16 8.42 9.16 10.98
C PHE A 16 7.12 9.47 11.68
N ASP A 17 7.20 9.95 12.91
CA ASP A 17 6.02 10.44 13.61
C ASP A 17 5.68 11.82 13.09
N VAL A 18 4.41 12.02 12.69
CA VAL A 18 3.92 13.30 12.18
C VAL A 18 2.65 13.62 12.97
N GLY A 19 2.82 14.27 14.12
CA GLY A 19 1.69 14.54 15.00
C GLY A 19 1.10 13.24 15.53
N THR A 20 -0.19 13.01 15.25
CA THR A 20 -0.87 11.78 15.61
C THR A 20 -0.80 10.73 14.51
N SER A 21 -0.10 11.03 13.42
CA SER A 21 0.03 10.13 12.28
C SER A 21 1.42 9.52 12.24
N LEU A 22 1.57 8.46 11.46
CA LEU A 22 2.83 7.77 11.29
C LEU A 22 3.10 7.62 9.79
N ARG A 23 4.21 8.17 9.32
CA ARG A 23 4.63 8.04 7.94
C ARG A 23 5.56 6.85 7.83
N LEU A 24 5.26 5.94 6.91
CA LEU A 24 6.02 4.71 6.71
C LEU A 24 6.64 4.71 5.33
N GLN A 25 7.95 4.40 5.27
CA GLN A 25 8.65 4.26 4.01
C GLN A 25 8.95 2.78 3.79
N ILE A 26 8.42 2.24 2.70
CA ILE A 26 8.48 0.81 2.41
C ILE A 26 9.30 0.58 1.16
N LYS A 27 10.37 -0.20 1.28
CA LYS A 27 11.15 -0.60 0.13
C LYS A 27 10.41 -1.67 -0.64
N ALA A 28 10.34 -1.53 -1.96
CA ALA A 28 9.65 -2.47 -2.82
C ALA A 28 10.23 -2.37 -4.23
N GLU A 29 9.83 -3.30 -5.10
CA GLU A 29 10.23 -3.30 -6.50
C GLU A 29 9.05 -3.54 -7.40
N LYS A 30 8.41 -4.70 -7.24
CA LYS A 30 7.36 -5.14 -8.14
C LYS A 30 6.16 -4.21 -8.14
N VAL A 31 5.69 -3.83 -6.96
CA VAL A 31 4.51 -2.97 -6.86
C VAL A 31 4.78 -1.56 -7.36
N LEU A 32 6.06 -1.14 -7.41
CA LEU A 32 6.40 0.21 -7.88
C LEU A 32 6.24 0.38 -9.39
N SER A 33 6.13 -0.72 -10.14
CA SER A 33 6.12 -0.64 -11.60
C SER A 33 5.01 0.24 -12.16
N ASP A 34 3.86 0.30 -11.51
CA ASP A 34 2.78 1.17 -11.94
C ASP A 34 2.07 1.87 -10.78
N LEU A 35 2.73 1.93 -9.64
CA LEU A 35 2.16 2.61 -8.48
C LEU A 35 2.26 4.13 -8.66
N LYS A 36 1.23 4.84 -8.26
CA LYS A 36 1.17 6.30 -8.38
C LYS A 36 0.76 6.92 -7.06
N ILE A 37 1.10 8.19 -6.88
CA ILE A 37 0.64 8.94 -5.73
C ILE A 37 -0.89 8.94 -5.75
N ASP A 38 -1.47 8.78 -4.58
CA ASP A 38 -2.91 8.65 -4.33
C ASP A 38 -3.47 7.26 -4.64
N ASP A 39 -2.66 6.34 -5.16
CA ASP A 39 -3.08 4.95 -5.28
C ASP A 39 -3.29 4.34 -3.90
N SER A 40 -4.16 3.34 -3.83
CA SER A 40 -4.36 2.55 -2.62
C SER A 40 -3.48 1.30 -2.68
N ILE A 41 -2.87 0.98 -1.56
CA ILE A 41 -2.06 -0.22 -1.42
C ILE A 41 -2.35 -0.84 -0.06
N ALA A 42 -2.49 -2.16 -0.01
CA ALA A 42 -2.70 -2.86 1.25
C ALA A 42 -1.34 -3.27 1.82
N ILE A 43 -1.09 -2.88 3.06
CA ILE A 43 0.11 -3.24 3.79
C ILE A 43 -0.34 -4.14 4.93
N ASN A 44 0.05 -5.40 4.89
CA ASN A 44 -0.42 -6.43 5.83
C ASN A 44 -1.95 -6.46 5.92
N GLY A 45 -2.60 -6.27 4.77
CA GLY A 45 -4.05 -6.27 4.68
C GLY A 45 -4.72 -4.95 5.04
N CYS A 46 -3.95 -3.94 5.43
CA CYS A 46 -4.50 -2.64 5.80
C CYS A 46 -4.33 -1.66 4.65
N CYS A 47 -5.45 -1.15 4.13
CA CYS A 47 -5.43 -0.24 2.99
C CYS A 47 -4.86 1.13 3.38
N GLN A 48 -3.87 1.58 2.64
CA GLN A 48 -3.24 2.87 2.84
C GLN A 48 -3.15 3.61 1.52
N THR A 49 -3.04 4.93 1.59
CA THR A 49 -2.90 5.77 0.41
C THR A 49 -1.44 6.16 0.24
N VAL A 50 -0.94 6.01 -0.98
CA VAL A 50 0.44 6.34 -1.31
C VAL A 50 0.58 7.86 -1.38
N VAL A 51 1.56 8.42 -0.64
CA VAL A 51 1.78 9.87 -0.60
C VAL A 51 3.10 10.27 -1.24
N ALA A 52 4.01 9.32 -1.47
CA ALA A 52 5.27 9.62 -2.14
C ALA A 52 5.82 8.33 -2.76
N ILE A 53 6.61 8.47 -3.82
CA ILE A 53 7.22 7.34 -4.51
C ILE A 53 8.66 7.71 -4.84
N GLY A 54 9.59 6.82 -4.52
CA GLY A 54 11.00 6.97 -4.88
C GLY A 54 11.43 5.89 -5.84
N ALA A 55 12.73 5.80 -6.09
CA ALA A 55 13.26 4.84 -7.05
C ALA A 55 13.06 3.39 -6.61
N SER A 56 13.10 3.14 -5.30
CA SER A 56 12.98 1.78 -4.79
C SER A 56 12.07 1.70 -3.57
N PHE A 57 11.24 2.72 -3.32
CA PHE A 57 10.36 2.75 -2.15
C PHE A 57 9.12 3.58 -2.43
N PHE A 58 8.13 3.41 -1.56
CA PHE A 58 6.98 4.30 -1.54
C PHE A 58 6.70 4.67 -0.08
N GLU A 59 5.88 5.70 0.12
CA GLU A 59 5.52 6.14 1.47
C GLU A 59 4.02 6.26 1.61
N VAL A 60 3.54 5.93 2.81
CA VAL A 60 2.13 6.07 3.17
C VAL A 60 2.06 6.76 4.52
N ILE A 61 0.88 7.34 4.81
CA ILE A 61 0.63 7.92 6.13
C ILE A 61 -0.50 7.15 6.78
N ALA A 62 -0.23 6.56 7.93
CA ALA A 62 -1.22 5.87 8.73
C ALA A 62 -1.68 6.79 9.84
N VAL A 63 -2.99 7.01 9.96
CA VAL A 63 -3.53 7.90 10.97
C VAL A 63 -3.74 7.15 12.30
N GLY A 64 -3.82 7.91 13.39
CA GLY A 64 -3.91 7.33 14.72
C GLY A 64 -4.99 6.29 14.90
N GLU A 65 -6.15 6.50 14.30
CA GLU A 65 -7.24 5.55 14.37
C GLU A 65 -6.87 4.22 13.73
N THR A 66 -6.25 4.28 12.55
CA THR A 66 -5.75 3.10 11.87
C THR A 66 -4.68 2.40 12.71
N LEU A 67 -3.77 3.18 13.29
CA LEU A 67 -2.68 2.62 14.09
C LEU A 67 -3.21 1.87 15.31
N GLY A 68 -4.33 2.31 15.86
CA GLY A 68 -4.92 1.64 17.02
C GLY A 68 -5.62 0.33 16.69
N LYS A 69 -5.93 0.09 15.41
CA LYS A 69 -6.69 -1.08 14.99
C LYS A 69 -5.87 -2.07 14.17
N THR A 70 -4.64 -1.75 13.85
CA THR A 70 -3.82 -2.59 12.98
C THR A 70 -2.44 -2.80 13.60
N THR A 71 -1.63 -3.62 12.94
CA THR A 71 -0.25 -3.86 13.38
C THR A 71 0.73 -2.83 12.85
N LEU A 72 0.27 -1.84 12.08
CA LEU A 72 1.17 -0.88 11.46
C LEU A 72 1.95 -0.05 12.47
N GLY A 73 1.31 0.30 13.59
CA GLY A 73 1.98 1.10 14.61
C GLY A 73 3.10 0.38 15.34
N SER A 74 3.11 -0.96 15.29
CA SER A 74 4.12 -1.77 15.96
C SER A 74 5.21 -2.26 15.02
N LEU A 75 5.17 -1.87 13.74
CA LEU A 75 6.20 -2.26 12.79
C LEU A 75 7.55 -1.65 13.15
N LYS A 76 8.60 -2.43 13.00
CA LYS A 76 9.96 -2.00 13.28
C LYS A 76 10.76 -1.93 11.99
N LEU A 77 11.79 -1.10 11.99
CA LEU A 77 12.67 -1.01 10.82
C LEU A 77 13.24 -2.38 10.49
N GLY A 78 13.23 -2.71 9.21
CA GLY A 78 13.71 -4.00 8.74
C GLY A 78 12.64 -5.09 8.68
N GLU A 79 11.47 -4.86 9.24
CA GLU A 79 10.40 -5.84 9.17
C GLU A 79 9.84 -5.96 7.76
N LYS A 80 9.46 -7.20 7.40
CA LYS A 80 8.82 -7.45 6.12
C LYS A 80 7.32 -7.22 6.24
N VAL A 81 6.73 -6.71 5.17
CA VAL A 81 5.29 -6.48 5.11
C VAL A 81 4.74 -7.04 3.81
N ASN A 82 3.52 -7.55 3.88
CA ASN A 82 2.82 -8.04 2.70
C ASN A 82 2.23 -6.87 1.95
N LEU A 83 2.46 -6.83 0.64
CA LEU A 83 1.99 -5.73 -0.20
C LEU A 83 1.05 -6.24 -1.28
N GLU A 84 -0.05 -5.53 -1.46
CA GLU A 84 -0.99 -5.80 -2.53
C GLU A 84 -1.51 -4.47 -3.07
N ARG A 85 -1.37 -4.24 -4.38
CA ARG A 85 -1.94 -3.05 -5.02
C ARG A 85 -3.44 -3.25 -5.19
N ALA A 86 -4.18 -2.15 -5.20
CA ALA A 86 -5.60 -2.22 -5.50
C ALA A 86 -5.78 -2.76 -6.93
N ALA A 87 -6.73 -3.67 -7.12
CA ALA A 87 -6.99 -4.22 -8.43
C ALA A 87 -7.59 -3.15 -9.32
N MET A 88 -7.09 -3.08 -10.56
CA MET A 88 -7.62 -2.18 -11.58
C MET A 88 -8.41 -2.99 -12.57
N LEU A 89 -9.55 -2.45 -12.99
CA LEU A 89 -10.45 -3.20 -13.86
C LEU A 89 -9.81 -3.63 -15.16
N SER A 90 -8.89 -2.85 -15.69
CA SER A 90 -8.33 -3.10 -17.01
C SER A 90 -6.96 -3.78 -16.99
N THR A 91 -6.29 -3.87 -15.85
CA THR A 91 -4.93 -4.37 -15.84
C THR A 91 -4.68 -5.42 -14.76
N ARG A 92 -4.89 -5.08 -13.50
CA ARG A 92 -4.49 -5.97 -12.41
C ARG A 92 -5.41 -7.14 -12.18
N LEU A 93 -6.52 -7.20 -12.88
CA LEU A 93 -7.43 -8.34 -12.88
C LEU A 93 -7.19 -9.25 -14.07
N GLY A 94 -5.94 -9.46 -14.43
CA GLY A 94 -5.57 -10.37 -15.50
C GLY A 94 -5.83 -9.83 -16.90
N GLY A 95 -5.94 -8.53 -17.03
CA GLY A 95 -6.15 -7.90 -18.33
C GLY A 95 -7.59 -7.87 -18.80
N HIS A 96 -8.52 -8.36 -18.00
CA HIS A 96 -9.92 -8.30 -18.37
C HIS A 96 -10.50 -6.93 -18.11
N ILE A 97 -11.31 -6.48 -19.04
CA ILE A 97 -12.11 -5.30 -18.82
C ILE A 97 -13.39 -5.74 -18.17
N VAL A 98 -13.59 -5.30 -16.99
CA VAL A 98 -14.84 -5.54 -16.31
C VAL A 98 -15.60 -4.24 -16.37
N GLN A 99 -16.62 -4.22 -17.13
CA GLN A 99 -17.34 -2.99 -17.32
C GLN A 99 -18.10 -2.62 -16.10
N GLY A 100 -17.79 -1.81 -15.84
CA GLY A 100 -18.20 -1.60 -14.93
C GLY A 100 -18.45 -0.61 -14.20
N HIS A 101 -18.18 -1.03 -14.89
CA HIS A 101 -18.24 -0.56 -14.20
C HIS A 101 -18.27 -0.23 -13.30
N ILE A 102 -18.09 -0.06 -13.19
CA ILE A 102 -17.80 0.05 -12.50
C ILE A 102 -17.86 0.64 -11.80
N ASP A 103 -18.06 0.83 -11.95
CA ASP A 103 -18.09 1.31 -11.35
C ASP A 103 -18.30 1.62 -10.73
N GLY A 104 -18.53 1.59 -10.87
CA GLY A 104 -18.57 1.91 -10.34
C GLY A 104 -18.75 1.95 -10.18
N THR A 105 -18.88 1.98 -10.36
CA THR A 105 -18.94 2.00 -10.39
C THR A 105 -19.11 1.88 -10.38
#